data_1c05a7b5d087def7d3ba2d5ba3b8c9eb
#
_entry.id   1c05a7b5d087def7d3ba2d5ba3b8c9eb
#
_cell.length_a   1.000
_cell.length_b   1.000
_cell.length_c   1.000
_cell.angle_alpha   90.00
_cell.angle_beta   90.00
_cell.angle_gamma   90.00
#
_symmetry.space_group_name_H-M   'P 1'
#
loop_
_entity.id
_entity.type
_entity.pdbx_description
1 polymer ?
#
loop_
_entity_poly.entity_id
_entity_poly.type
_entity_poly.pdbx_seq_one_letter_code
_entity_poly.pdbx_strand_id
1 'polypeptide(L)'
;MKQVISRHCVFLAAILLTGTMPVCSQTTVALDNWFNHEIHAKTGNVFHYTWEDTLDSGFSQLGDLFTLQGARLLTLAGPPTKKSLKNAGVYIIVDPDTTRENPSPNYVTDKDVRTIFRWVKKGGVLLLMSNDGPNAEFTHFNRLAGAFGFTFHPLTLNPVTGRNWEMGAETNFPDHPLFKGVSKIYMKEVAPITLAGKASSVLKNDDGSIFIAETNFGKGYVMAVGDPWLYNEYIGHSRLTVDFENGKAANNLVKLLL
;
A
#
# COMPACT_ATOMS: atom_id res chain seq x y z
N MET A 1 70.24 37.92 -41.90
CA MET A 1 69.52 36.67 -41.54
C MET A 1 68.42 37.00 -40.51
N LYS A 2 67.16 36.97 -40.95
CA LYS A 2 66.01 37.24 -40.07
C LYS A 2 65.33 35.90 -39.80
N GLN A 3 65.27 35.48 -38.53
CA GLN A 3 64.53 34.28 -38.09
C GLN A 3 63.04 34.64 -37.97
N VAL A 4 62.20 33.86 -38.67
CA VAL A 4 60.77 33.89 -38.57
C VAL A 4 60.33 32.85 -37.55
N ILE A 5 59.76 33.28 -36.43
CA ILE A 5 59.21 32.42 -35.40
C ILE A 5 57.70 32.18 -35.76
N SER A 6 57.39 30.93 -36.17
CA SER A 6 56.00 30.50 -36.39
C SER A 6 55.35 30.18 -35.05
N ARG A 7 54.27 30.88 -34.68
CA ARG A 7 53.41 30.58 -33.53
C ARG A 7 52.28 29.65 -33.98
N HIS A 8 52.33 28.41 -33.53
CA HIS A 8 51.20 27.49 -33.68
C HIS A 8 50.21 27.73 -32.56
N CYS A 9 49.00 28.20 -32.89
CA CYS A 9 47.87 28.24 -31.97
C CYS A 9 47.21 26.85 -31.93
N VAL A 10 47.30 26.18 -30.81
CA VAL A 10 46.59 24.93 -30.53
C VAL A 10 45.21 25.32 -30.00
N PHE A 11 44.15 25.11 -30.75
CA PHE A 11 42.78 25.23 -30.28
C PHE A 11 42.41 23.95 -29.52
N LEU A 12 42.25 24.07 -28.22
CA LEU A 12 41.63 22.99 -27.38
C LEU A 12 40.12 23.12 -27.52
N ALA A 13 39.49 22.22 -28.25
CA ALA A 13 38.03 22.08 -28.27
C ALA A 13 37.57 21.32 -27.01
N ALA A 14 36.98 22.04 -26.06
CA ALA A 14 36.35 21.41 -24.90
C ALA A 14 34.99 20.82 -25.34
N ILE A 15 34.91 19.49 -25.44
CA ILE A 15 33.66 18.75 -25.66
C ILE A 15 32.90 18.75 -24.35
N LEU A 16 31.85 19.56 -24.22
CA LEU A 16 30.86 19.48 -23.13
C LEU A 16 29.97 18.26 -23.39
N LEU A 17 30.27 17.15 -22.72
CA LEU A 17 29.34 16.04 -22.62
C LEU A 17 28.18 16.44 -21.69
N THR A 18 27.08 16.92 -22.27
CA THR A 18 25.80 17.07 -21.55
C THR A 18 25.20 15.67 -21.38
N GLY A 19 25.59 14.99 -20.32
CA GLY A 19 24.92 13.75 -19.90
C GLY A 19 23.48 14.07 -19.49
N THR A 20 22.51 13.72 -20.33
CA THR A 20 21.10 13.70 -19.92
C THR A 20 20.93 12.58 -18.90
N MET A 21 20.89 12.93 -17.61
CA MET A 21 20.46 12.00 -16.58
C MET A 21 19.05 11.52 -16.95
N PRO A 22 18.76 10.21 -16.95
CA PRO A 22 17.39 9.75 -17.11
C PRO A 22 16.56 10.34 -15.97
N VAL A 23 15.55 11.14 -16.32
CA VAL A 23 14.54 11.59 -15.36
C VAL A 23 13.79 10.33 -14.94
N CYS A 24 14.13 9.77 -13.79
CA CYS A 24 13.35 8.70 -13.19
C CYS A 24 11.95 9.29 -12.93
N SER A 25 10.95 8.81 -13.66
CA SER A 25 9.58 9.28 -13.48
C SER A 25 9.15 8.93 -12.06
N GLN A 26 8.88 9.95 -11.25
CA GLN A 26 8.43 9.78 -9.88
C GLN A 26 7.13 8.98 -9.84
N THR A 27 7.13 7.84 -9.12
CA THR A 27 5.94 7.01 -8.95
C THR A 27 4.89 7.76 -8.13
N THR A 28 3.64 7.77 -8.59
CA THR A 28 2.52 8.31 -7.83
C THR A 28 1.80 7.17 -7.10
N VAL A 29 1.64 7.31 -5.81
CA VAL A 29 0.88 6.42 -4.93
C VAL A 29 -0.47 7.06 -4.64
N ALA A 30 -1.52 6.43 -5.12
CA ALA A 30 -2.89 6.88 -4.93
C ALA A 30 -3.53 6.10 -3.77
N LEU A 31 -4.00 6.81 -2.75
CA LEU A 31 -4.80 6.25 -1.66
C LEU A 31 -6.27 6.49 -1.96
N ASP A 32 -7.08 5.45 -1.86
CA ASP A 32 -8.51 5.55 -2.00
C ASP A 32 -9.11 6.36 -0.85
N ASN A 33 -10.02 7.27 -1.19
CA ASN A 33 -10.90 7.94 -0.26
C ASN A 33 -12.29 8.06 -0.89
N TRP A 34 -12.71 7.01 -1.58
CA TRP A 34 -14.02 6.86 -2.17
C TRP A 34 -14.79 5.69 -1.55
N PHE A 35 -14.15 4.54 -1.43
CA PHE A 35 -14.74 3.37 -0.81
C PHE A 35 -14.62 3.41 0.71
N ASN A 36 -13.55 4.02 1.26
CA ASN A 36 -13.45 4.45 2.64
C ASN A 36 -13.59 5.98 2.68
N HIS A 37 -14.68 6.45 3.28
CA HIS A 37 -14.98 7.89 3.36
C HIS A 37 -15.76 8.22 4.62
N GLU A 38 -15.19 7.87 5.75
CA GLU A 38 -15.79 8.16 7.04
C GLU A 38 -15.69 9.64 7.39
N ILE A 39 -16.74 10.16 8.03
CA ILE A 39 -16.82 11.55 8.48
C ILE A 39 -16.84 11.58 10.00
N HIS A 40 -15.87 12.22 10.60
CA HIS A 40 -15.78 12.39 12.03
C HIS A 40 -16.95 13.24 12.54
N ALA A 41 -17.82 12.68 13.37
CA ALA A 41 -19.09 13.25 13.76
C ALA A 41 -19.00 14.66 14.43
N LYS A 42 -17.89 14.98 15.11
CA LYS A 42 -17.71 16.27 15.79
C LYS A 42 -17.05 17.33 14.92
N THR A 43 -16.16 16.94 14.00
CA THR A 43 -15.37 17.90 13.22
C THR A 43 -15.85 18.07 11.80
N GLY A 44 -16.62 17.11 11.27
CA GLY A 44 -17.04 17.07 9.88
C GLY A 44 -15.90 16.75 8.89
N ASN A 45 -14.72 16.44 9.37
CA ASN A 45 -13.59 16.08 8.54
C ASN A 45 -13.62 14.60 8.18
N VAL A 46 -13.12 14.27 6.99
CA VAL A 46 -12.78 12.89 6.63
C VAL A 46 -11.65 12.43 7.55
N PHE A 47 -11.74 11.20 8.02
CA PHE A 47 -10.74 10.61 8.90
C PHE A 47 -10.65 9.11 8.60
N HIS A 48 -9.81 8.40 9.32
CA HIS A 48 -9.35 7.03 9.06
C HIS A 48 -8.63 6.86 7.72
N TYR A 49 -7.53 6.17 7.74
CA TYR A 49 -6.72 5.77 6.58
C TYR A 49 -6.50 6.88 5.54
N THR A 50 -6.34 8.14 5.98
CA THR A 50 -5.92 9.24 5.12
C THR A 50 -4.46 9.60 5.34
N TRP A 51 -3.82 10.24 4.33
CA TRP A 51 -2.42 10.69 4.45
C TRP A 51 -2.22 11.77 5.51
N GLU A 52 -3.27 12.53 5.81
CA GLU A 52 -3.26 13.64 6.77
C GLU A 52 -3.62 13.19 8.20
N ASP A 53 -4.21 12.01 8.36
CA ASP A 53 -4.60 11.47 9.67
C ASP A 53 -3.37 10.92 10.39
N THR A 54 -3.10 11.49 11.57
CA THR A 54 -2.00 11.13 12.48
C THR A 54 -2.47 10.35 13.71
N LEU A 55 -3.76 10.00 13.76
CA LEU A 55 -4.35 9.19 14.81
C LEU A 55 -4.11 7.69 14.57
N ASP A 56 -4.63 6.83 15.43
CA ASP A 56 -4.36 5.39 15.45
C ASP A 56 -4.60 4.70 14.10
N SER A 57 -5.63 5.11 13.38
CA SER A 57 -5.99 4.58 12.06
C SER A 57 -5.42 5.36 10.89
N GLY A 58 -4.61 6.40 11.15
CA GLY A 58 -4.04 7.24 10.10
C GLY A 58 -2.92 6.58 9.31
N PHE A 59 -2.67 7.10 8.12
CA PHE A 59 -1.61 6.65 7.22
C PHE A 59 -0.53 7.71 6.98
N SER A 60 -0.41 8.72 7.88
CA SER A 60 0.60 9.77 7.72
C SER A 60 2.02 9.19 7.71
N GLN A 61 2.34 8.26 8.62
CA GLN A 61 3.66 7.64 8.67
C GLN A 61 3.95 6.75 7.46
N LEU A 62 2.95 6.03 6.94
CA LEU A 62 3.10 5.27 5.70
C LEU A 62 3.35 6.21 4.50
N GLY A 63 2.65 7.34 4.45
CA GLY A 63 2.85 8.40 3.46
C GLY A 63 4.26 8.96 3.49
N ASP A 64 4.80 9.21 4.69
CA ASP A 64 6.18 9.66 4.88
C ASP A 64 7.19 8.65 4.32
N LEU A 65 6.99 7.35 4.57
CA LEU A 65 7.85 6.29 4.02
C LEU A 65 7.83 6.27 2.49
N PHE A 66 6.67 6.42 1.85
CA PHE A 66 6.57 6.54 0.39
C PHE A 66 7.30 7.78 -0.12
N THR A 67 7.12 8.91 0.55
CA THR A 67 7.77 10.19 0.18
C THR A 67 9.29 10.11 0.33
N LEU A 68 9.80 9.46 1.37
CA LEU A 68 11.23 9.21 1.58
C LEU A 68 11.84 8.33 0.47
N GLN A 69 11.06 7.45 -0.15
CA GLN A 69 11.48 6.66 -1.32
C GLN A 69 11.25 7.41 -2.64
N GLY A 70 10.92 8.69 -2.59
CA GLY A 70 10.76 9.55 -3.78
C GLY A 70 9.41 9.46 -4.47
N ALA A 71 8.41 8.82 -3.88
CA ALA A 71 7.06 8.76 -4.44
C ALA A 71 6.30 10.07 -4.20
N ARG A 72 5.28 10.31 -5.03
CA ARG A 72 4.29 11.38 -4.86
C ARG A 72 2.99 10.78 -4.34
N LEU A 73 2.43 11.35 -3.28
CA LEU A 73 1.15 10.96 -2.72
C LEU A 73 -0.01 11.64 -3.48
N LEU A 74 -1.11 10.92 -3.61
CA LEU A 74 -2.37 11.38 -4.20
C LEU A 74 -3.54 10.76 -3.43
N THR A 75 -4.55 11.54 -3.10
CA THR A 75 -5.82 11.05 -2.56
C THR A 75 -6.86 10.99 -3.68
N LEU A 76 -7.53 9.85 -3.87
CA LEU A 76 -8.62 9.67 -4.83
C LEU A 76 -9.96 9.75 -4.11
N ALA A 77 -10.55 10.95 -4.11
CA ALA A 77 -11.86 11.24 -3.49
C ALA A 77 -13.05 10.95 -4.42
N GLY A 78 -12.87 10.15 -5.45
CA GLY A 78 -13.91 9.78 -6.40
C GLY A 78 -13.67 8.40 -7.00
N PRO A 79 -14.66 7.82 -7.70
CA PRO A 79 -14.58 6.46 -8.20
C PRO A 79 -13.35 6.25 -9.10
N PRO A 80 -12.74 5.05 -9.08
CA PRO A 80 -11.60 4.73 -9.91
C PRO A 80 -12.01 4.76 -11.39
N THR A 81 -11.35 5.60 -12.18
CA THR A 81 -11.56 5.75 -13.61
C THR A 81 -10.23 5.58 -14.36
N LYS A 82 -10.30 5.33 -15.66
CA LYS A 82 -9.11 5.34 -16.51
C LYS A 82 -8.33 6.67 -16.40
N LYS A 83 -9.02 7.79 -16.16
CA LYS A 83 -8.42 9.13 -16.03
C LYS A 83 -7.75 9.27 -14.66
N SER A 84 -8.42 8.91 -13.56
CA SER A 84 -7.87 9.05 -12.21
C SER A 84 -6.68 8.13 -11.96
N LEU A 85 -6.68 6.91 -12.52
CA LEU A 85 -5.57 5.95 -12.39
C LEU A 85 -4.46 6.12 -13.44
N LYS A 86 -4.60 7.05 -14.40
CA LYS A 86 -3.65 7.17 -15.54
C LYS A 86 -2.21 7.36 -15.10
N ASN A 87 -1.99 8.15 -14.06
CA ASN A 87 -0.66 8.53 -13.58
C ASN A 87 -0.29 7.83 -12.25
N ALA A 88 -1.17 6.98 -11.72
CA ALA A 88 -0.87 6.20 -10.55
C ALA A 88 -0.01 4.99 -10.93
N GLY A 89 1.11 4.78 -10.23
CA GLY A 89 1.87 3.54 -10.27
C GLY A 89 1.36 2.54 -9.24
N VAL A 90 0.97 3.04 -8.06
CA VAL A 90 0.40 2.27 -6.96
C VAL A 90 -1.00 2.81 -6.64
N TYR A 91 -1.97 1.93 -6.37
CA TYR A 91 -3.29 2.26 -5.86
C TYR A 91 -3.57 1.43 -4.60
N ILE A 92 -3.90 2.10 -3.50
CA ILE A 92 -4.19 1.50 -2.20
C ILE A 92 -5.68 1.66 -1.94
N ILE A 93 -6.38 0.57 -1.70
CA ILE A 93 -7.76 0.54 -1.22
C ILE A 93 -7.75 -0.13 0.14
N VAL A 94 -8.29 0.55 1.13
CA VAL A 94 -8.26 0.11 2.52
C VAL A 94 -9.66 0.23 3.12
N ASP A 95 -10.08 -0.80 3.84
CA ASP A 95 -11.22 -0.79 4.75
C ASP A 95 -12.48 -0.12 4.17
N PRO A 96 -13.08 -0.67 3.09
CA PRO A 96 -14.28 -0.08 2.50
C PRO A 96 -15.42 0.01 3.52
N ASP A 97 -16.06 1.16 3.55
CA ASP A 97 -17.09 1.52 4.55
C ASP A 97 -18.27 0.55 4.58
N THR A 98 -18.70 0.24 5.78
CA THR A 98 -20.02 -0.35 6.06
C THR A 98 -21.07 0.74 6.32
N THR A 99 -22.34 0.35 6.35
CA THR A 99 -23.44 1.28 6.73
C THR A 99 -23.36 1.73 8.20
N ARG A 100 -22.51 1.12 9.01
CA ARG A 100 -22.28 1.52 10.41
C ARG A 100 -21.37 2.74 10.51
N GLU A 101 -20.40 2.84 9.61
CA GLU A 101 -19.36 3.89 9.58
C GLU A 101 -19.79 5.06 8.70
N ASN A 102 -20.42 4.75 7.59
CA ASN A 102 -20.92 5.73 6.64
C ASN A 102 -22.39 5.41 6.29
N PRO A 103 -23.35 6.29 6.57
CA PRO A 103 -24.78 6.04 6.26
C PRO A 103 -25.06 5.85 4.75
N SER A 104 -24.13 6.24 3.89
CA SER A 104 -24.26 6.18 2.42
C SER A 104 -22.94 5.75 1.78
N PRO A 105 -22.44 4.52 2.06
CA PRO A 105 -21.15 4.09 1.59
C PRO A 105 -21.11 3.91 0.07
N ASN A 106 -19.95 4.14 -0.51
CA ASN A 106 -19.70 3.89 -1.92
C ASN A 106 -19.21 2.45 -2.10
N TYR A 107 -20.05 1.59 -2.64
CA TYR A 107 -19.69 0.20 -2.88
C TYR A 107 -18.94 0.00 -4.19
N VAL A 108 -18.04 -0.97 -4.21
CA VAL A 108 -17.33 -1.39 -5.43
C VAL A 108 -18.33 -1.92 -6.46
N THR A 109 -18.35 -1.33 -7.64
CA THR A 109 -19.21 -1.73 -8.76
C THR A 109 -18.44 -2.58 -9.78
N ASP A 110 -19.17 -3.29 -10.66
CA ASP A 110 -18.55 -4.03 -11.77
C ASP A 110 -17.74 -3.13 -12.72
N LYS A 111 -18.10 -1.83 -12.80
CA LYS A 111 -17.33 -0.85 -13.59
C LYS A 111 -15.98 -0.58 -12.94
N ASP A 112 -15.93 -0.47 -11.62
CA ASP A 112 -14.71 -0.25 -10.87
C ASP A 112 -13.80 -1.48 -10.98
N VAL A 113 -14.35 -2.68 -10.77
CA VAL A 113 -13.62 -3.94 -10.98
C VAL A 113 -12.98 -3.98 -12.37
N ARG A 114 -13.77 -3.74 -13.44
CA ARG A 114 -13.24 -3.75 -14.82
C ARG A 114 -12.16 -2.68 -15.05
N THR A 115 -12.29 -1.52 -14.41
CA THR A 115 -11.33 -0.41 -14.55
C THR A 115 -10.01 -0.77 -13.89
N ILE A 116 -10.05 -1.19 -12.62
CA ILE A 116 -8.87 -1.57 -11.83
C ILE A 116 -8.19 -2.79 -12.44
N PHE A 117 -8.95 -3.83 -12.81
CA PHE A 117 -8.44 -5.04 -13.46
C PHE A 117 -7.62 -4.72 -14.73
N ARG A 118 -8.13 -3.83 -15.58
CA ARG A 118 -7.42 -3.41 -16.80
C ARG A 118 -6.18 -2.57 -16.50
N TRP A 119 -6.23 -1.78 -15.44
CA TRP A 119 -5.11 -0.96 -15.01
C TRP A 119 -3.99 -1.82 -14.44
N VAL A 120 -4.29 -2.76 -13.52
CA VAL A 120 -3.31 -3.72 -13.00
C VAL A 120 -2.71 -4.56 -14.13
N LYS A 121 -3.55 -5.11 -15.05
CA LYS A 121 -3.06 -5.89 -16.19
C LYS A 121 -2.02 -5.16 -17.03
N LYS A 122 -2.02 -3.82 -17.04
CA LYS A 122 -1.08 -2.96 -17.78
C LYS A 122 0.16 -2.58 -17.00
N GLY A 123 0.30 -2.98 -15.76
CA GLY A 123 1.46 -2.71 -14.91
C GLY A 123 1.18 -1.90 -13.65
N GLY A 124 -0.09 -1.64 -13.32
CA GLY A 124 -0.44 -1.01 -12.04
C GLY A 124 -0.20 -1.96 -10.87
N VAL A 125 0.19 -1.40 -9.73
CA VAL A 125 0.39 -2.11 -8.46
C VAL A 125 -0.79 -1.80 -7.54
N LEU A 126 -1.52 -2.83 -7.11
CA LEU A 126 -2.72 -2.70 -6.27
C LEU A 126 -2.46 -3.28 -4.89
N LEU A 127 -2.70 -2.50 -3.85
CA LEU A 127 -2.74 -2.96 -2.47
C LEU A 127 -4.20 -2.94 -1.98
N LEU A 128 -4.71 -4.09 -1.60
CA LEU A 128 -6.03 -4.27 -0.99
C LEU A 128 -5.84 -4.59 0.48
N MET A 129 -6.40 -3.77 1.36
CA MET A 129 -6.41 -4.01 2.79
C MET A 129 -7.84 -4.09 3.27
N SER A 130 -8.21 -5.18 3.95
CA SER A 130 -9.48 -5.32 4.63
C SER A 130 -9.27 -5.11 6.12
N ASN A 131 -10.33 -4.77 6.81
CA ASN A 131 -10.43 -4.87 8.25
C ASN A 131 -11.24 -6.13 8.59
N ASP A 132 -11.41 -6.46 9.89
CA ASP A 132 -12.20 -7.61 10.34
C ASP A 132 -13.72 -7.39 10.15
N GLY A 133 -14.49 -8.44 10.23
CA GLY A 133 -15.93 -8.30 10.35
C GLY A 133 -16.31 -7.94 11.80
N PRO A 134 -17.03 -6.86 12.07
CA PRO A 134 -17.97 -6.14 11.18
C PRO A 134 -17.47 -4.79 10.66
N ASN A 135 -16.18 -4.54 10.65
CA ASN A 135 -15.60 -3.21 10.38
C ASN A 135 -15.32 -2.95 8.90
N ALA A 136 -15.38 -3.95 8.00
CA ALA A 136 -15.20 -3.76 6.57
C ALA A 136 -16.38 -4.27 5.74
N GLU A 137 -16.57 -3.72 4.56
CA GLU A 137 -17.57 -4.17 3.59
C GLU A 137 -17.00 -5.27 2.70
N PHE A 138 -17.42 -6.52 2.93
CA PHE A 138 -16.88 -7.70 2.24
C PHE A 138 -17.59 -8.04 0.93
N THR A 139 -18.89 -7.80 0.82
CA THR A 139 -19.72 -8.29 -0.30
C THR A 139 -19.27 -7.71 -1.63
N HIS A 140 -19.09 -6.40 -1.70
CA HIS A 140 -18.71 -5.72 -2.93
C HIS A 140 -17.18 -5.66 -3.06
N PHE A 141 -16.46 -5.52 -1.95
CA PHE A 141 -15.00 -5.54 -1.97
C PHE A 141 -14.46 -6.86 -2.50
N ASN A 142 -15.05 -8.00 -2.12
CA ASN A 142 -14.67 -9.32 -2.62
C ASN A 142 -14.94 -9.51 -4.13
N ARG A 143 -15.79 -8.71 -4.78
CA ARG A 143 -15.89 -8.70 -6.25
C ARG A 143 -14.57 -8.22 -6.89
N LEU A 144 -13.94 -7.21 -6.27
CA LEU A 144 -12.63 -6.72 -6.74
C LEU A 144 -11.53 -7.69 -6.35
N ALA A 145 -11.45 -8.09 -5.09
CA ALA A 145 -10.44 -9.01 -4.60
C ALA A 145 -10.49 -10.37 -5.35
N GLY A 146 -11.69 -10.90 -5.59
CA GLY A 146 -11.93 -12.14 -6.33
C GLY A 146 -11.46 -12.11 -7.78
N ALA A 147 -11.45 -10.94 -8.43
CA ALA A 147 -10.89 -10.78 -9.76
C ALA A 147 -9.37 -11.09 -9.83
N PHE A 148 -8.70 -11.06 -8.69
CA PHE A 148 -7.26 -11.34 -8.53
C PHE A 148 -6.98 -12.63 -7.76
N GLY A 149 -8.03 -13.35 -7.35
CA GLY A 149 -7.92 -14.65 -6.67
C GLY A 149 -7.90 -14.56 -5.15
N PHE A 150 -8.37 -13.47 -4.54
CA PHE A 150 -8.47 -13.31 -3.10
C PHE A 150 -9.93 -13.26 -2.66
N THR A 151 -10.23 -13.85 -1.51
CA THR A 151 -11.51 -13.67 -0.82
C THR A 151 -11.23 -13.39 0.65
N PHE A 152 -11.57 -12.20 1.13
CA PHE A 152 -11.54 -11.85 2.54
C PHE A 152 -12.78 -12.41 3.25
N HIS A 153 -12.61 -12.87 4.48
CA HIS A 153 -13.70 -13.42 5.28
C HIS A 153 -14.05 -12.51 6.46
N PRO A 154 -15.35 -12.34 6.77
CA PRO A 154 -15.81 -11.47 7.85
C PRO A 154 -15.61 -12.15 9.23
N LEU A 155 -14.37 -12.56 9.49
CA LEU A 155 -13.94 -13.15 10.75
C LEU A 155 -12.95 -12.21 11.44
N THR A 156 -12.76 -12.38 12.74
CA THR A 156 -11.80 -11.62 13.54
C THR A 156 -10.79 -12.60 14.13
N LEU A 157 -9.61 -12.68 13.52
CA LEU A 157 -8.48 -13.44 14.06
C LEU A 157 -7.54 -12.50 14.83
N ASN A 158 -6.68 -13.04 15.70
CA ASN A 158 -5.82 -12.26 16.58
C ASN A 158 -6.57 -11.14 17.35
N PRO A 159 -7.67 -11.46 18.07
CA PRO A 159 -8.38 -10.46 18.85
C PRO A 159 -7.49 -9.95 19.98
N VAL A 160 -7.31 -8.64 20.09
CA VAL A 160 -6.46 -8.02 21.12
C VAL A 160 -7.32 -7.36 22.19
N THR A 161 -7.07 -7.65 23.46
CA THR A 161 -7.76 -7.04 24.59
C THR A 161 -6.85 -6.07 25.36
N GLY A 162 -7.33 -4.88 25.57
CA GLY A 162 -6.59 -3.83 26.27
C GLY A 162 -5.28 -3.47 25.54
N ARG A 163 -4.16 -3.49 26.28
CA ARG A 163 -2.81 -3.24 25.76
C ARG A 163 -1.96 -4.51 25.70
N ASN A 164 -2.57 -5.66 25.60
CA ASN A 164 -1.84 -6.93 25.46
C ASN A 164 -1.43 -7.15 24.00
N TRP A 165 -0.45 -6.37 23.53
CA TRP A 165 0.04 -6.38 22.17
C TRP A 165 0.53 -7.75 21.68
N GLU A 166 0.98 -8.61 22.62
CA GLU A 166 1.42 -9.98 22.33
C GLU A 166 0.31 -10.86 21.72
N MET A 167 -0.95 -10.54 21.95
CA MET A 167 -2.08 -11.26 21.33
C MET A 167 -2.17 -11.04 19.82
N GLY A 168 -1.57 -9.98 19.30
CA GLY A 168 -1.47 -9.70 17.86
C GLY A 168 -0.06 -9.89 17.31
N ALA A 169 0.84 -10.55 18.04
CA ALA A 169 2.21 -10.74 17.60
C ALA A 169 2.33 -11.86 16.57
N GLU A 170 2.97 -11.58 15.46
CA GLU A 170 3.43 -12.55 14.47
C GLU A 170 4.96 -12.57 14.45
N THR A 171 5.55 -13.76 14.55
CA THR A 171 7.01 -13.97 14.65
C THR A 171 7.54 -15.01 13.68
N ASN A 172 6.66 -15.73 12.99
CA ASN A 172 7.05 -16.77 12.04
C ASN A 172 6.90 -16.28 10.61
N PHE A 173 8.01 -15.86 9.98
CA PHE A 173 8.00 -15.26 8.66
C PHE A 173 8.63 -16.17 7.60
N PRO A 174 8.03 -16.25 6.40
CA PRO A 174 8.67 -16.88 5.26
C PRO A 174 9.84 -16.02 4.74
N ASP A 175 10.69 -16.63 3.91
CA ASP A 175 11.68 -15.88 3.13
C ASP A 175 10.98 -15.06 2.04
N HIS A 176 10.55 -13.86 2.40
CA HIS A 176 9.86 -12.93 1.54
C HIS A 176 10.39 -11.51 1.73
N PRO A 177 10.51 -10.68 0.65
CA PRO A 177 11.05 -9.31 0.76
C PRO A 177 10.36 -8.45 1.82
N LEU A 178 9.05 -8.64 2.03
CA LEU A 178 8.26 -7.93 3.04
C LEU A 178 8.81 -8.10 4.46
N PHE A 179 9.36 -9.27 4.78
CA PHE A 179 9.84 -9.61 6.12
C PHE A 179 11.36 -9.63 6.24
N LYS A 180 12.08 -9.09 5.25
CA LYS A 180 13.54 -9.04 5.30
C LYS A 180 14.04 -8.29 6.54
N GLY A 181 14.71 -9.03 7.43
CA GLY A 181 15.23 -8.52 8.68
C GLY A 181 14.16 -8.13 9.73
N VAL A 182 12.92 -8.59 9.56
CA VAL A 182 11.82 -8.46 10.53
C VAL A 182 11.78 -9.70 11.40
N SER A 183 11.65 -9.52 12.71
CA SER A 183 11.55 -10.60 13.70
C SER A 183 10.19 -10.67 14.39
N LYS A 184 9.46 -9.54 14.43
CA LYS A 184 8.15 -9.47 15.09
C LYS A 184 7.33 -8.31 14.54
N ILE A 185 6.08 -8.56 14.17
CA ILE A 185 5.12 -7.53 13.80
C ILE A 185 3.83 -7.68 14.62
N TYR A 186 3.06 -6.61 14.66
CA TYR A 186 1.75 -6.55 15.26
C TYR A 186 0.68 -6.53 14.18
N MET A 187 -0.19 -7.54 14.20
CA MET A 187 -1.40 -7.63 13.38
C MET A 187 -2.57 -8.02 14.30
N LYS A 188 -3.60 -7.20 14.36
CA LYS A 188 -4.76 -7.44 15.23
C LYS A 188 -6.05 -7.50 14.40
N GLU A 189 -7.01 -8.26 14.90
CA GLU A 189 -8.36 -8.27 14.36
C GLU A 189 -8.37 -8.53 12.83
N VAL A 190 -7.63 -9.57 12.44
CA VAL A 190 -7.33 -9.86 11.03
C VAL A 190 -8.50 -10.56 10.34
N ALA A 191 -8.92 -10.07 9.18
CA ALA A 191 -9.76 -10.79 8.24
C ALA A 191 -8.94 -11.84 7.48
N PRO A 192 -9.15 -13.15 7.67
CA PRO A 192 -8.40 -14.15 6.94
C PRO A 192 -8.79 -14.19 5.45
N ILE A 193 -7.85 -14.66 4.63
CA ILE A 193 -7.95 -14.67 3.18
C ILE A 193 -7.98 -16.11 2.68
N THR A 194 -8.87 -16.45 1.73
CA THR A 194 -8.75 -17.66 0.91
C THR A 194 -8.30 -17.33 -0.50
N LEU A 195 -7.61 -18.27 -1.12
CA LEU A 195 -6.94 -18.08 -2.40
C LEU A 195 -7.58 -18.92 -3.50
N ALA A 196 -7.55 -18.38 -4.73
CA ALA A 196 -7.92 -19.04 -5.95
C ALA A 196 -6.95 -18.72 -7.09
N GLY A 197 -6.90 -19.56 -8.09
CA GLY A 197 -6.12 -19.33 -9.31
C GLY A 197 -4.62 -19.33 -9.07
N LYS A 198 -3.95 -18.19 -9.34
CA LYS A 198 -2.50 -18.03 -9.23
C LYS A 198 -2.07 -17.27 -7.97
N ALA A 199 -3.02 -16.91 -7.12
CA ALA A 199 -2.70 -16.20 -5.87
C ALA A 199 -1.91 -17.12 -4.92
N SER A 200 -0.95 -16.57 -4.20
CA SER A 200 -0.09 -17.26 -3.24
C SER A 200 -0.12 -16.58 -1.87
N SER A 201 0.06 -17.35 -0.82
CA SER A 201 0.17 -16.81 0.54
C SER A 201 1.55 -16.21 0.76
N VAL A 202 1.58 -15.04 1.40
CA VAL A 202 2.79 -14.36 1.86
C VAL A 202 2.98 -14.54 3.36
N LEU A 203 1.91 -14.42 4.16
CA LEU A 203 1.95 -14.68 5.60
C LEU A 203 0.78 -15.57 5.99
N LYS A 204 1.08 -16.56 6.82
CA LYS A 204 0.10 -17.37 7.53
C LYS A 204 0.40 -17.31 9.00
N ASN A 205 -0.65 -17.31 9.82
CA ASN A 205 -0.48 -17.52 11.23
C ASN A 205 -0.23 -19.03 11.56
N ASP A 206 -0.08 -19.37 12.82
CA ASP A 206 0.26 -20.73 13.25
C ASP A 206 -0.83 -21.78 12.97
N ASP A 207 -2.11 -21.40 12.83
CA ASP A 207 -3.20 -22.30 12.46
C ASP A 207 -3.34 -22.50 10.94
N GLY A 208 -2.50 -21.79 10.15
CA GLY A 208 -2.48 -21.85 8.71
C GLY A 208 -3.42 -20.86 8.02
N SER A 209 -4.15 -20.01 8.74
CA SER A 209 -4.97 -18.92 8.20
C SER A 209 -4.09 -17.89 7.49
N ILE A 210 -4.49 -17.49 6.28
CA ILE A 210 -3.70 -16.56 5.46
C ILE A 210 -4.05 -15.13 5.85
N PHE A 211 -3.05 -14.36 6.24
CA PHE A 211 -3.15 -12.95 6.64
C PHE A 211 -2.71 -11.99 5.54
N ILE A 212 -1.69 -12.40 4.75
CA ILE A 212 -1.19 -11.63 3.62
C ILE A 212 -1.04 -12.56 2.43
N ALA A 213 -1.45 -12.09 1.25
CA ALA A 213 -1.37 -12.83 0.00
C ALA A 213 -0.99 -11.92 -1.16
N GLU A 214 -0.50 -12.51 -2.26
CA GLU A 214 -0.08 -11.78 -3.44
C GLU A 214 -0.39 -12.51 -4.74
N THR A 215 -0.37 -11.78 -5.85
CA THR A 215 -0.40 -12.35 -7.20
C THR A 215 0.21 -11.41 -8.22
N ASN A 216 0.95 -11.96 -9.19
CA ASN A 216 1.31 -11.24 -10.39
C ASN A 216 0.15 -11.35 -11.41
N PHE A 217 -0.30 -10.23 -11.96
CA PHE A 217 -1.43 -10.18 -12.87
C PHE A 217 -1.14 -9.35 -14.12
N GLY A 218 -0.98 -9.99 -15.25
CA GLY A 218 -0.53 -9.34 -16.48
C GLY A 218 0.88 -8.79 -16.32
N LYS A 219 1.02 -7.46 -16.38
CA LYS A 219 2.29 -6.75 -16.11
C LYS A 219 2.31 -6.13 -14.72
N GLY A 220 1.24 -6.24 -13.95
CA GLY A 220 1.08 -5.62 -12.65
C GLY A 220 1.16 -6.63 -11.51
N TYR A 221 0.98 -6.12 -10.33
CA TYR A 221 1.10 -6.85 -9.07
C TYR A 221 -0.06 -6.48 -8.14
N VAL A 222 -0.54 -7.44 -7.37
CA VAL A 222 -1.59 -7.22 -6.36
C VAL A 222 -1.18 -7.88 -5.06
N MET A 223 -1.29 -7.15 -3.96
CA MET A 223 -1.16 -7.68 -2.61
C MET A 223 -2.48 -7.48 -1.87
N ALA A 224 -2.86 -8.47 -1.07
CA ALA A 224 -4.01 -8.47 -0.19
C ALA A 224 -3.55 -8.64 1.25
N VAL A 225 -4.03 -7.79 2.17
CA VAL A 225 -3.67 -7.76 3.59
C VAL A 225 -4.96 -7.75 4.41
N GLY A 226 -5.08 -8.65 5.37
CA GLY A 226 -6.28 -8.82 6.20
C GLY A 226 -6.38 -7.87 7.40
N ASP A 227 -5.40 -6.99 7.59
CA ASP A 227 -5.36 -6.05 8.70
C ASP A 227 -4.64 -4.75 8.28
N PRO A 228 -5.35 -3.61 8.16
CA PRO A 228 -4.75 -2.33 7.82
C PRO A 228 -3.90 -1.75 8.97
N TRP A 229 -4.10 -2.19 10.20
CA TRP A 229 -3.39 -1.71 11.38
C TRP A 229 -1.89 -2.01 11.34
N LEU A 230 -1.46 -3.02 10.58
CA LEU A 230 -0.05 -3.28 10.32
C LEU A 230 0.68 -2.05 9.73
N TYR A 231 -0.03 -1.21 8.96
CA TYR A 231 0.53 -0.10 8.19
C TYR A 231 -0.04 1.28 8.53
N ASN A 232 -0.81 1.40 9.62
CA ASN A 232 -1.29 2.67 10.13
C ASN A 232 -0.27 3.32 11.10
N GLU A 233 -0.70 4.17 12.00
CA GLU A 233 0.17 4.84 12.99
C GLU A 233 0.86 3.89 13.98
N TYR A 234 0.56 2.57 13.95
CA TYR A 234 1.32 1.53 14.66
C TYR A 234 2.70 1.23 14.03
N ILE A 235 3.02 1.80 12.88
CA ILE A 235 4.37 1.79 12.29
C ILE A 235 5.40 2.36 13.27
N GLY A 236 5.03 3.42 14.02
CA GLY A 236 5.90 4.05 15.01
C GLY A 236 5.81 3.39 16.38
N HIS A 237 6.92 3.46 17.14
CA HIS A 237 7.00 2.92 18.51
C HIS A 237 6.22 3.71 19.56
N SER A 238 5.55 4.81 19.21
CA SER A 238 4.71 5.54 20.16
C SER A 238 3.51 4.74 20.66
N ARG A 239 3.12 3.68 19.94
CA ARG A 239 1.97 2.82 20.23
C ARG A 239 2.38 1.45 20.73
N LEU A 240 3.38 0.85 20.13
CA LEU A 240 3.87 -0.49 20.41
C LEU A 240 5.18 -0.44 21.20
N THR A 241 5.54 -1.57 21.81
CA THR A 241 6.87 -1.76 22.39
C THR A 241 7.93 -1.86 21.28
N VAL A 242 9.19 -1.54 21.63
CA VAL A 242 10.29 -1.41 20.65
C VAL A 242 10.68 -2.70 19.92
N ASP A 243 10.23 -3.83 20.41
CA ASP A 243 10.46 -5.15 19.81
C ASP A 243 9.53 -5.45 18.63
N PHE A 244 8.42 -4.70 18.47
CA PHE A 244 7.59 -4.78 17.27
C PHE A 244 8.21 -3.95 16.14
N GLU A 245 8.37 -4.58 14.98
CA GLU A 245 9.08 -4.00 13.84
C GLU A 245 8.14 -3.63 12.67
N ASN A 246 6.91 -3.18 12.98
CA ASN A 246 5.94 -2.73 11.97
C ASN A 246 6.53 -1.67 11.02
N GLY A 247 7.32 -0.72 11.55
CA GLY A 247 8.01 0.27 10.73
C GLY A 247 9.00 -0.32 9.73
N LYS A 248 9.71 -1.40 10.11
CA LYS A 248 10.60 -2.11 9.20
C LYS A 248 9.80 -2.85 8.12
N ALA A 249 8.71 -3.54 8.50
CA ALA A 249 7.81 -4.20 7.55
C ALA A 249 7.17 -3.19 6.59
N ALA A 250 6.72 -2.02 7.07
CA ALA A 250 6.19 -0.95 6.25
C ALA A 250 7.20 -0.39 5.26
N ASN A 251 8.45 -0.17 5.68
CA ASN A 251 9.53 0.26 4.77
C ASN A 251 9.84 -0.80 3.70
N ASN A 252 9.77 -2.08 4.05
CA ASN A 252 9.93 -3.17 3.09
C ASN A 252 8.74 -3.23 2.11
N LEU A 253 7.49 -3.03 2.60
CA LEU A 253 6.32 -2.92 1.75
C LEU A 253 6.48 -1.80 0.72
N VAL A 254 6.85 -0.60 1.17
CA VAL A 254 7.03 0.56 0.28
C VAL A 254 8.04 0.25 -0.83
N LYS A 255 9.17 -0.38 -0.50
CA LYS A 255 10.18 -0.79 -1.50
C LYS A 255 9.68 -1.87 -2.46
N LEU A 256 8.78 -2.74 -2.00
CA LEU A 256 8.19 -3.80 -2.83
C LEU A 256 7.18 -3.24 -3.83
N LEU A 257 6.44 -2.18 -3.44
CA LEU A 257 5.38 -1.59 -4.26
C LEU A 257 5.89 -0.55 -5.27
N LEU A 258 7.08 0.07 -5.04
CA LEU A 258 7.70 1.09 -5.92
C LEU A 258 8.67 0.49 -6.93
#